data_24a11728e1cbdf92525ab18f2d57497f
#
_entry.id   24a11728e1cbdf92525ab18f2d57497f
#
_cell.length_a   1.000
_cell.length_b   1.000
_cell.length_c   1.000
_cell.angle_alpha   90.00
_cell.angle_beta   90.00
_cell.angle_gamma   90.00
#
_symmetry.space_group_name_H-M   'P 1'
#
loop_
_entity.id
_entity.type
_entity.pdbx_description
1 polymer ?
#
loop_
_entity_poly.entity_id
_entity_poly.type
_entity_poly.pdbx_seq_one_letter_code
_entity_poly.pdbx_strand_id
1 'polypeptide(L)'
;VFQSVRAFPVTEAVVIGTVSLALIGTGIFVILRIRRKPKDKEKLRRMEVNTNGRLGDATITDISEDAIFYEYFVAGLTYTASQDISQLREMIPADSHRLIGRPASLKYSLQNPANSILLCEEWSGLRLGPGNQTPGLAS
;
A
#
# COMPACT_ATOMS: atom_id res chain seq x y z
N VAL A 1 -18.56 24.83 63.87
CA VAL A 1 -18.84 24.02 62.62
C VAL A 1 -17.56 23.47 62.10
N PHE A 2 -17.19 22.23 62.52
CA PHE A 2 -16.03 21.54 61.96
C PHE A 2 -16.47 20.79 60.68
N GLN A 3 -16.01 21.26 59.53
CA GLN A 3 -16.12 20.51 58.29
C GLN A 3 -15.09 19.35 58.37
N SER A 4 -15.61 18.14 58.47
CA SER A 4 -14.88 16.93 58.35
C SER A 4 -14.33 16.82 56.91
N VAL A 5 -13.07 17.12 56.73
CA VAL A 5 -12.35 16.78 55.48
C VAL A 5 -12.25 15.28 55.44
N ARG A 6 -13.07 14.63 54.63
CA ARG A 6 -12.94 13.21 54.34
C ARG A 6 -11.61 13.00 53.60
N ALA A 7 -10.64 12.50 54.32
CA ALA A 7 -9.42 11.98 53.71
C ALA A 7 -9.83 10.81 52.81
N PHE A 8 -9.68 10.96 51.53
CA PHE A 8 -9.82 9.82 50.59
C PHE A 8 -8.79 8.77 50.99
N PRO A 9 -9.17 7.52 51.22
CA PRO A 9 -8.20 6.49 51.55
C PRO A 9 -7.21 6.34 50.38
N VAL A 10 -5.93 6.34 50.73
CA VAL A 10 -4.81 6.25 49.80
C VAL A 10 -4.94 5.04 48.84
N THR A 11 -5.59 3.98 49.29
CA THR A 11 -5.93 2.79 48.55
C THR A 11 -6.85 3.06 47.35
N GLU A 12 -7.89 3.92 47.52
CA GLU A 12 -8.78 4.28 46.41
C GLU A 12 -8.08 5.15 45.36
N ALA A 13 -7.21 6.07 45.79
CA ALA A 13 -6.44 6.91 44.88
C ALA A 13 -5.44 6.07 44.05
N VAL A 14 -4.83 5.06 44.65
CA VAL A 14 -3.92 4.14 43.95
C VAL A 14 -4.67 3.27 42.91
N VAL A 15 -5.83 2.74 43.26
CA VAL A 15 -6.66 1.93 42.36
C VAL A 15 -7.13 2.76 41.17
N ILE A 16 -7.60 3.98 41.38
CA ILE A 16 -8.04 4.86 40.30
C ILE A 16 -6.87 5.23 39.40
N GLY A 17 -5.67 5.48 39.95
CA GLY A 17 -4.48 5.77 39.19
C GLY A 17 -4.03 4.62 38.29
N THR A 18 -4.03 3.40 38.79
CA THR A 18 -3.63 2.20 38.03
C THR A 18 -4.62 1.87 36.92
N VAL A 19 -5.92 1.98 37.16
CA VAL A 19 -6.95 1.76 36.14
C VAL A 19 -6.86 2.81 35.04
N SER A 20 -6.65 4.07 35.37
CA SER A 20 -6.50 5.16 34.40
C SER A 20 -5.26 4.94 33.52
N LEU A 21 -4.13 4.51 34.09
CA LEU A 21 -2.90 4.24 33.34
C LEU A 21 -3.08 3.06 32.37
N ALA A 22 -3.79 2.02 32.81
CA ALA A 22 -4.08 0.86 31.96
C ALA A 22 -4.98 1.23 30.77
N LEU A 23 -5.99 2.06 30.96
CA LEU A 23 -6.88 2.53 29.90
C LEU A 23 -6.15 3.39 28.87
N ILE A 24 -5.26 4.29 29.32
CA ILE A 24 -4.44 5.13 28.44
C ILE A 24 -3.48 4.26 27.64
N GLY A 25 -2.81 3.30 28.27
CA GLY A 25 -1.90 2.37 27.61
C GLY A 25 -2.61 1.53 26.53
N THR A 26 -3.80 1.03 26.85
CA THR A 26 -4.62 0.25 25.90
C THR A 26 -5.09 1.13 24.73
N GLY A 27 -5.52 2.35 25.00
CA GLY A 27 -5.92 3.31 23.96
C GLY A 27 -4.79 3.63 23.00
N ILE A 28 -3.58 3.93 23.52
CA ILE A 28 -2.39 4.18 22.68
C ILE A 28 -2.02 2.95 21.86
N PHE A 29 -2.05 1.75 22.45
CA PHE A 29 -1.75 0.51 21.75
C PHE A 29 -2.72 0.25 20.60
N VAL A 30 -4.02 0.45 20.81
CA VAL A 30 -5.05 0.32 19.77
C VAL A 30 -4.84 1.34 18.64
N ILE A 31 -4.55 2.59 18.98
CA ILE A 31 -4.29 3.64 17.98
C ILE A 31 -3.04 3.32 17.16
N LEU A 32 -1.96 2.88 17.79
CA LEU A 32 -0.74 2.48 17.10
C LEU A 32 -0.97 1.26 16.20
N ARG A 33 -1.78 0.31 16.64
CA ARG A 33 -2.13 -0.88 15.87
C ARG A 33 -3.02 -0.54 14.66
N ILE A 34 -3.94 0.41 14.80
CA ILE A 34 -4.78 0.89 13.70
C ILE A 34 -3.94 1.67 12.68
N ARG A 35 -2.99 2.50 13.13
CA ARG A 35 -2.09 3.26 12.24
C ARG A 35 -1.10 2.40 11.46
N ARG A 36 -0.70 1.25 12.00
CA ARG A 36 0.23 0.32 11.32
C ARG A 36 -0.46 -0.57 10.26
N LYS A 37 -1.77 -0.70 10.31
CA LYS A 37 -2.53 -1.61 9.46
C LYS A 37 -2.65 -1.27 7.97
N PRO A 38 -2.65 -0.02 7.47
CA PRO A 38 -2.88 0.21 6.05
C PRO A 38 -1.73 -0.30 5.17
N LYS A 39 -0.48 -0.15 5.58
CA LYS A 39 0.69 -0.61 4.81
C LYS A 39 0.81 -2.14 4.77
N ASP A 40 0.55 -2.81 5.90
CA ASP A 40 0.61 -4.27 5.98
C ASP A 40 -0.52 -4.93 5.18
N LYS A 41 -1.71 -4.38 5.21
CA LYS A 41 -2.85 -4.85 4.41
C LYS A 41 -2.59 -4.71 2.91
N GLU A 42 -2.03 -3.59 2.49
CA GLU A 42 -1.70 -3.36 1.10
C GLU A 42 -0.60 -4.31 0.61
N LYS A 43 0.42 -4.56 1.43
CA LYS A 43 1.45 -5.54 1.13
C LYS A 43 0.88 -6.96 0.99
N LEU A 44 0.01 -7.37 1.91
CA LEU A 44 -0.66 -8.68 1.84
C LEU A 44 -1.55 -8.78 0.61
N ARG A 45 -2.33 -7.74 0.29
CA ARG A 45 -3.14 -7.67 -0.92
C ARG A 45 -2.29 -7.85 -2.19
N ARG A 46 -1.18 -7.12 -2.28
CA ARG A 46 -0.26 -7.23 -3.42
C ARG A 46 0.35 -8.63 -3.54
N MET A 47 0.76 -9.21 -2.42
CA MET A 47 1.29 -10.58 -2.40
C MET A 47 0.25 -11.60 -2.86
N GLU A 48 -1.00 -11.48 -2.39
CA GLU A 48 -2.09 -12.36 -2.78
C GLU A 48 -2.40 -12.26 -4.28
N VAL A 49 -2.53 -11.05 -4.81
CA VAL A 49 -2.76 -10.83 -6.24
C VAL A 49 -1.55 -11.30 -7.06
N ASN A 50 -0.33 -11.11 -6.57
CA ASN A 50 0.87 -11.59 -7.26
C ASN A 50 0.93 -13.12 -7.32
N THR A 51 0.50 -13.80 -6.26
CA THR A 51 0.54 -15.27 -6.19
C THR A 51 -0.62 -15.92 -6.94
N ASN A 52 -1.84 -15.42 -6.73
CA ASN A 52 -3.07 -16.05 -7.19
C ASN A 52 -3.74 -15.32 -8.37
N GLY A 53 -3.25 -14.13 -8.72
CA GLY A 53 -3.82 -13.32 -9.77
C GLY A 53 -3.49 -13.83 -11.18
N ARG A 54 -4.36 -13.49 -12.13
CA ARG A 54 -4.15 -13.78 -13.54
C ARG A 54 -3.34 -12.65 -14.19
N LEU A 55 -2.39 -13.04 -15.02
CA LEU A 55 -1.61 -12.11 -15.83
C LEU A 55 -2.49 -11.45 -16.89
N GLY A 56 -2.31 -10.17 -17.11
CA GLY A 56 -2.96 -9.38 -18.13
C GLY A 56 -2.09 -8.22 -18.59
N ASP A 57 -2.61 -7.47 -19.55
CA ASP A 57 -1.96 -6.29 -20.09
C ASP A 57 -2.72 -5.04 -19.66
N ALA A 58 -1.98 -4.01 -19.33
CA ALA A 58 -2.49 -2.67 -19.01
C ALA A 58 -1.83 -1.62 -19.90
N THR A 59 -2.45 -0.46 -19.95
CA THR A 59 -1.88 0.75 -20.54
C THR A 59 -1.70 1.78 -19.45
N ILE A 60 -0.53 2.39 -19.36
CA ILE A 60 -0.27 3.47 -18.42
C ILE A 60 -0.96 4.72 -18.94
N THR A 61 -1.84 5.30 -18.12
CA THR A 61 -2.63 6.48 -18.48
C THR A 61 -2.04 7.77 -17.93
N ASP A 62 -1.42 7.71 -16.75
CA ASP A 62 -0.78 8.86 -16.12
C ASP A 62 0.26 8.42 -15.10
N ILE A 63 1.18 9.31 -14.76
CA ILE A 63 2.21 9.10 -13.73
C ILE A 63 2.36 10.38 -12.92
N SER A 64 2.19 10.24 -11.61
CA SER A 64 2.53 11.27 -10.62
C SER A 64 3.83 10.92 -9.89
N GLU A 65 4.25 11.79 -8.99
CA GLU A 65 5.43 11.54 -8.17
C GLU A 65 5.35 10.27 -7.33
N ASP A 66 4.15 9.90 -6.89
CA ASP A 66 3.92 8.82 -5.93
C ASP A 66 3.07 7.68 -6.48
N ALA A 67 2.47 7.82 -7.67
CA ALA A 67 1.54 6.84 -8.20
C ALA A 67 1.62 6.70 -9.73
N ILE A 68 1.42 5.49 -10.21
CA ILE A 68 1.15 5.17 -11.61
C ILE A 68 -0.33 4.88 -11.75
N PHE A 69 -0.96 5.50 -12.74
CA PHE A 69 -2.34 5.26 -13.14
C PHE A 69 -2.34 4.40 -14.40
N TYR A 70 -3.22 3.43 -14.44
CA TYR A 70 -3.30 2.50 -15.56
C TYR A 70 -4.71 2.01 -15.79
N GLU A 71 -4.99 1.61 -17.01
CA GLU A 71 -6.24 0.98 -17.41
C GLU A 71 -5.98 -0.39 -18.02
N TYR A 72 -6.93 -1.27 -17.86
CA TYR A 72 -6.90 -2.63 -18.39
C TYR A 72 -8.30 -3.15 -18.64
N PHE A 73 -8.39 -4.17 -19.49
CA PHE A 73 -9.65 -4.71 -19.95
C PHE A 73 -9.82 -6.17 -19.51
N VAL A 74 -10.93 -6.47 -18.84
CA VAL A 74 -11.25 -7.82 -18.40
C VAL A 74 -12.72 -8.12 -18.67
N ALA A 75 -12.98 -9.20 -19.39
CA ALA A 75 -14.32 -9.72 -19.64
C ALA A 75 -15.33 -8.67 -20.17
N GLY A 76 -14.90 -7.79 -21.07
CA GLY A 76 -15.77 -6.77 -21.68
C GLY A 76 -15.85 -5.46 -20.88
N LEU A 77 -15.15 -5.33 -19.75
CA LEU A 77 -15.16 -4.14 -18.93
C LEU A 77 -13.76 -3.52 -18.84
N THR A 78 -13.71 -2.20 -18.90
CA THR A 78 -12.48 -1.43 -18.67
C THR A 78 -12.39 -1.07 -17.18
N TYR A 79 -11.25 -1.36 -16.60
CA TYR A 79 -10.91 -1.02 -15.22
C TYR A 79 -9.80 0.02 -15.20
N THR A 80 -9.93 1.01 -14.33
CA THR A 80 -8.89 2.01 -14.07
C THR A 80 -8.41 1.83 -12.64
N ALA A 81 -7.10 1.82 -12.45
CA ALA A 81 -6.50 1.66 -11.14
C ALA A 81 -5.26 2.53 -10.98
N SER A 82 -4.81 2.69 -9.75
CA SER A 82 -3.55 3.35 -9.42
C SER A 82 -2.73 2.49 -8.48
N GLN A 83 -1.41 2.59 -8.61
CA GLN A 83 -0.46 1.90 -7.73
C GLN A 83 0.53 2.91 -7.16
N ASP A 84 0.70 2.85 -5.84
CA ASP A 84 1.71 3.62 -5.13
C ASP A 84 3.11 3.13 -5.52
N ILE A 85 3.94 4.06 -5.98
CA ILE A 85 5.32 3.86 -6.41
C ILE A 85 6.30 4.72 -5.61
N SER A 86 5.88 5.27 -4.47
CA SER A 86 6.70 6.15 -3.64
C SER A 86 8.04 5.52 -3.23
N GLN A 87 8.11 4.20 -3.10
CA GLN A 87 9.34 3.47 -2.78
C GLN A 87 10.22 3.19 -4.00
N LEU A 88 9.73 3.40 -5.20
CA LEU A 88 10.43 3.13 -6.47
C LEU A 88 10.96 4.40 -7.13
N ARG A 89 10.86 5.56 -6.47
CA ARG A 89 11.27 6.86 -7.02
C ARG A 89 12.69 6.89 -7.58
N GLU A 90 13.64 6.26 -6.88
CA GLU A 90 15.03 6.20 -7.32
C GLU A 90 15.24 5.34 -8.56
N MET A 91 14.30 4.45 -8.83
CA MET A 91 14.34 3.53 -9.95
C MET A 91 13.56 4.05 -11.17
N ILE A 92 12.65 5.01 -10.96
CA ILE A 92 11.86 5.59 -12.05
C ILE A 92 12.71 6.61 -12.79
N PRO A 93 12.84 6.51 -14.13
CA PRO A 93 13.56 7.48 -14.91
C PRO A 93 13.00 8.91 -14.72
N ALA A 94 13.86 9.92 -14.76
CA ALA A 94 13.44 11.33 -14.72
C ALA A 94 12.40 11.65 -15.81
N ASP A 95 12.47 10.94 -16.93
CA ASP A 95 11.54 11.05 -18.07
C ASP A 95 10.30 10.13 -17.91
N SER A 96 9.75 10.02 -16.73
CA SER A 96 8.62 9.11 -16.44
C SER A 96 7.40 9.33 -17.35
N HIS A 97 7.22 10.55 -17.87
CA HIS A 97 6.18 10.86 -18.86
C HIS A 97 6.25 10.02 -20.13
N ARG A 98 7.41 9.48 -20.48
CA ARG A 98 7.56 8.56 -21.62
C ARG A 98 6.87 7.22 -21.43
N LEU A 99 6.50 6.89 -20.20
CA LEU A 99 5.77 5.67 -19.90
C LEU A 99 4.26 5.82 -20.16
N ILE A 100 3.75 7.04 -20.26
CA ILE A 100 2.33 7.29 -20.57
C ILE A 100 2.02 6.74 -21.97
N GLY A 101 0.91 6.00 -22.07
CA GLY A 101 0.50 5.32 -23.29
C GLY A 101 1.26 4.01 -23.58
N ARG A 102 2.22 3.62 -22.73
CA ARG A 102 2.97 2.38 -22.88
C ARG A 102 2.23 1.18 -22.27
N PRO A 103 2.37 0.00 -22.88
CA PRO A 103 1.86 -1.22 -22.29
C PRO A 103 2.67 -1.61 -21.05
N ALA A 104 1.99 -2.18 -20.07
CA ALA A 104 2.57 -2.72 -18.86
C ALA A 104 1.92 -4.07 -18.54
N SER A 105 2.68 -4.96 -17.88
CA SER A 105 2.12 -6.21 -17.40
C SER A 105 1.50 -6.02 -16.02
N LEU A 106 0.33 -6.58 -15.81
CA LEU A 106 -0.37 -6.57 -14.54
C LEU A 106 -0.83 -7.97 -14.14
N LYS A 107 -1.15 -8.11 -12.88
CA LYS A 107 -1.94 -9.23 -12.37
C LYS A 107 -3.23 -8.70 -11.74
N TYR A 108 -4.32 -9.42 -11.93
CA TYR A 108 -5.62 -9.09 -11.34
C TYR A 108 -6.27 -10.31 -10.72
N SER A 109 -7.08 -10.08 -9.69
CA SER A 109 -7.83 -11.14 -9.03
C SER A 109 -8.98 -11.62 -9.92
N LEU A 110 -9.12 -12.94 -10.09
CA LEU A 110 -10.25 -13.52 -10.82
C LEU A 110 -11.59 -13.31 -10.11
N GLN A 111 -11.58 -13.25 -8.79
CA GLN A 111 -12.78 -13.03 -7.97
C GLN A 111 -13.22 -11.58 -7.97
N ASN A 112 -12.27 -10.65 -8.05
CA ASN A 112 -12.51 -9.22 -8.11
C ASN A 112 -11.53 -8.56 -9.08
N PRO A 113 -11.89 -8.46 -10.37
CA PRO A 113 -11.01 -7.89 -11.39
C PRO A 113 -10.56 -6.45 -11.13
N ALA A 114 -11.28 -5.69 -10.33
CA ALA A 114 -10.87 -4.35 -9.91
C ALA A 114 -9.63 -4.37 -8.98
N ASN A 115 -9.35 -5.52 -8.36
CA ASN A 115 -8.16 -5.70 -7.53
C ASN A 115 -7.00 -6.17 -8.41
N SER A 116 -6.10 -5.26 -8.73
CA SER A 116 -4.97 -5.47 -9.63
C SER A 116 -3.69 -4.87 -9.09
N ILE A 117 -2.57 -5.32 -9.63
CA ILE A 117 -1.24 -4.76 -9.39
C ILE A 117 -0.46 -4.71 -10.70
N LEU A 118 0.32 -3.66 -10.91
CA LEU A 118 1.36 -3.62 -11.93
C LEU A 118 2.59 -4.36 -11.43
N LEU A 119 3.22 -5.13 -12.31
CA LEU A 119 4.47 -5.84 -12.02
C LEU A 119 5.67 -4.90 -12.19
N CYS A 120 5.64 -3.76 -11.51
CA CYS A 120 6.68 -2.74 -11.65
C CYS A 120 7.82 -2.88 -10.63
N GLU A 121 7.64 -3.63 -9.56
CA GLU A 121 8.67 -3.78 -8.53
C GLU A 121 9.92 -4.51 -9.03
N GLU A 122 9.76 -5.39 -10.00
CA GLU A 122 10.86 -6.09 -10.67
C GLU A 122 11.20 -5.47 -12.03
N TRP A 123 10.56 -4.34 -12.38
CA TRP A 123 10.65 -3.70 -13.71
C TRP A 123 10.23 -4.58 -14.88
N SER A 124 9.84 -5.81 -14.61
CA SER A 124 9.40 -6.76 -15.61
C SER A 124 8.06 -6.39 -16.23
N GLY A 125 7.25 -5.60 -15.51
CA GLY A 125 5.95 -5.14 -15.95
C GLY A 125 5.98 -3.85 -16.78
N LEU A 126 6.99 -3.01 -16.60
CA LEU A 126 7.16 -1.77 -17.34
C LEU A 126 7.97 -2.03 -18.60
N ARG A 127 7.32 -2.05 -19.75
CA ARG A 127 7.99 -2.19 -21.04
C ARG A 127 8.61 -0.86 -21.44
N LEU A 128 9.86 -0.68 -21.06
CA LEU A 128 10.69 0.41 -21.59
C LEU A 128 10.93 0.15 -23.06
N GLY A 129 10.86 1.17 -23.91
CA GLY A 129 11.05 1.03 -25.36
C GLY A 129 12.42 0.45 -25.72
N PRO A 130 12.68 0.12 -27.00
CA PRO A 130 13.82 -0.66 -27.46
C PRO A 130 15.23 -0.10 -27.18
N GLY A 131 15.35 0.95 -26.38
CA GLY A 131 16.64 1.54 -25.99
C GLY A 131 17.27 0.98 -24.72
N ASN A 132 16.62 0.08 -23.99
CA ASN A 132 17.13 -0.41 -22.70
C ASN A 132 17.22 -1.95 -22.66
N GLN A 133 17.62 -2.55 -23.77
CA GLN A 133 18.14 -3.90 -23.70
C GLN A 133 19.55 -3.81 -23.10
N THR A 134 19.69 -4.20 -21.85
CA THR A 134 20.98 -4.54 -21.26
C THR A 134 21.67 -5.49 -22.25
N PRO A 135 22.92 -5.23 -22.69
CA PRO A 135 23.66 -6.22 -23.45
C PRO A 135 23.98 -7.34 -22.47
N GLY A 136 23.08 -8.33 -22.42
CA GLY A 136 23.27 -9.54 -21.66
C GLY A 136 24.22 -10.44 -22.39
N LEU A 137 25.33 -10.73 -21.78
CA LEU A 137 26.06 -11.97 -21.76
C LEU A 137 25.85 -12.87 -22.98
N ALA A 138 26.61 -12.56 -24.01
CA ALA A 138 27.03 -13.56 -24.99
C ALA A 138 28.27 -14.26 -24.45
N SER A 139 28.17 -15.52 -24.20
CA SER A 139 29.27 -16.50 -24.28
C SER A 139 28.73 -17.90 -24.32
#